data_cfd0da2f3b042aa2bfbb0deaaf331465
#
_entry.id   cfd0da2f3b042aa2bfbb0deaaf331465
#
_cell.length_a   1.000
_cell.length_b   1.000
_cell.length_c   1.000
_cell.angle_alpha   90.00
_cell.angle_beta   90.00
_cell.angle_gamma   90.00
#
_symmetry.space_group_name_H-M   'P 1'
#
loop_
_entity.id
_entity.type
_entity.pdbx_description
1 polymer ?
#
loop_
_entity_poly.entity_id
_entity_poly.type
_entity_poly.pdbx_seq_one_letter_code
_entity_poly.pdbx_strand_id
1 'polypeptide(L)'
;QVAAGTIRNVCHAEAAQVERWQAHALQAGSQYRKTSGEIEFFTDGTFVNTMDGWKEMRIGVFSKRKLGESATPDQWNQRKLPAAEARHVFAAIESADAFAARWPLVASRLGIRGSRRIDVVADGARWIWDRVSTYWPAAEGALDVYHALEHVAATAKALHGEGTPETKRWNDRARDALLAQGYSGIERVIAATRPIAVRASQRSSLNELENY
;
A
#
# COMPACT_ATOMS: atom_id res chain seq x y z
N GLN A 1 17.12 32.46 -19.73
CA GLN A 1 17.04 31.02 -19.51
C GLN A 1 17.75 30.68 -18.20
N VAL A 2 17.07 30.03 -17.26
CA VAL A 2 17.71 29.54 -16.01
C VAL A 2 18.41 28.22 -16.34
N ALA A 3 19.69 28.09 -15.98
CA ALA A 3 20.45 26.88 -16.23
C ALA A 3 19.89 25.69 -15.42
N ALA A 4 19.86 24.50 -16.00
CA ALA A 4 19.38 23.27 -15.35
C ALA A 4 20.06 23.00 -13.99
N GLY A 5 21.38 23.33 -13.88
CA GLY A 5 22.12 23.25 -12.62
C GLY A 5 21.59 24.18 -11.54
N THR A 6 21.13 25.37 -11.90
CA THR A 6 20.54 26.33 -10.94
C THR A 6 19.20 25.81 -10.41
N ILE A 7 18.33 25.29 -11.30
CA ILE A 7 17.04 24.68 -10.90
C ILE A 7 17.30 23.52 -9.93
N ARG A 8 18.22 22.62 -10.28
CA ARG A 8 18.58 21.49 -9.41
C ARG A 8 19.05 21.94 -8.04
N ASN A 9 19.94 22.91 -7.95
CA ASN A 9 20.46 23.38 -6.67
C ASN A 9 19.38 24.02 -5.80
N VAL A 10 18.44 24.78 -6.41
CA VAL A 10 17.28 25.33 -5.70
C VAL A 10 16.38 24.18 -5.17
N CYS A 11 16.05 23.20 -6.00
CA CYS A 11 15.25 22.05 -5.55
C CYS A 11 15.91 21.28 -4.40
N HIS A 12 17.23 21.09 -4.44
CA HIS A 12 17.96 20.43 -3.34
C HIS A 12 17.95 21.27 -2.05
N ALA A 13 18.13 22.58 -2.17
CA ALA A 13 18.09 23.46 -1.00
C ALA A 13 16.71 23.49 -0.35
N GLU A 14 15.65 23.58 -1.14
CA GLU A 14 14.27 23.55 -0.66
C GLU A 14 13.92 22.18 -0.05
N ALA A 15 14.31 21.07 -0.70
CA ALA A 15 14.10 19.72 -0.16
C ALA A 15 14.76 19.55 1.22
N ALA A 16 16.01 20.01 1.37
CA ALA A 16 16.70 19.98 2.64
C ALA A 16 16.05 20.88 3.71
N GLN A 17 15.42 21.97 3.30
CA GLN A 17 14.67 22.86 4.19
C GLN A 17 13.37 22.19 4.68
N VAL A 18 12.62 21.57 3.77
CA VAL A 18 11.41 20.81 4.07
C VAL A 18 11.72 19.64 5.01
N GLU A 19 12.81 18.90 4.75
CA GLU A 19 13.23 17.78 5.58
C GLU A 19 13.56 18.25 7.00
N ARG A 20 14.34 19.34 7.15
CA ARG A 20 14.61 19.92 8.47
C ARG A 20 13.35 20.39 9.18
N TRP A 21 12.44 21.02 8.47
CA TRP A 21 11.15 21.45 9.02
C TRP A 21 10.32 20.25 9.51
N GLN A 22 10.18 19.22 8.71
CA GLN A 22 9.46 18.00 9.08
C GLN A 22 10.11 17.32 10.30
N ALA A 23 11.43 17.33 10.38
CA ALA A 23 12.18 16.70 11.48
C ALA A 23 12.07 17.46 12.80
N HIS A 24 12.02 18.79 12.77
CA HIS A 24 12.24 19.60 13.98
C HIS A 24 11.11 20.58 14.31
N ALA A 25 10.23 20.95 13.36
CA ALA A 25 9.19 21.92 13.63
C ALA A 25 8.09 21.33 14.52
N LEU A 26 7.84 21.98 15.65
CA LEU A 26 6.76 21.60 16.58
C LEU A 26 5.37 21.66 15.92
N GLN A 27 5.22 22.52 14.89
CA GLN A 27 4.01 22.64 14.10
C GLN A 27 3.79 21.46 13.14
N ALA A 28 4.87 20.75 12.75
CA ALA A 28 4.75 19.56 11.91
C ALA A 28 3.83 18.55 12.59
N GLY A 29 2.76 18.18 11.91
CA GLY A 29 1.73 17.30 12.44
C GLY A 29 0.73 17.95 13.43
N SER A 30 0.81 19.26 13.69
CA SER A 30 -0.14 19.92 14.61
C SER A 30 -1.58 19.80 14.16
N GLN A 31 -1.86 19.97 12.87
CA GLN A 31 -3.17 19.76 12.27
C GLN A 31 -3.63 18.31 12.46
N TYR A 32 -2.74 17.36 12.20
CA TYR A 32 -3.04 15.94 12.39
C TYR A 32 -3.43 15.63 13.84
N ARG A 33 -2.68 16.16 14.83
CA ARG A 33 -3.01 15.93 16.26
C ARG A 33 -4.35 16.50 16.67
N LYS A 34 -4.78 17.62 16.08
CA LYS A 34 -6.05 18.29 16.38
C LYS A 34 -7.25 17.66 15.68
N THR A 35 -7.03 16.92 14.60
CA THR A 35 -8.09 16.28 13.82
C THR A 35 -8.55 15.01 14.52
N SER A 36 -9.84 14.77 14.53
CA SER A 36 -10.47 13.52 14.98
C SER A 36 -10.60 12.54 13.79
N GLY A 37 -10.83 11.27 14.07
CA GLY A 37 -11.06 10.23 13.05
C GLY A 37 -10.28 8.96 13.35
N GLU A 38 -10.57 7.92 12.58
CA GLU A 38 -9.83 6.66 12.59
C GLU A 38 -8.43 6.89 12.01
N ILE A 39 -7.47 6.20 12.59
CA ILE A 39 -6.06 6.32 12.18
C ILE A 39 -5.78 5.24 11.15
N GLU A 40 -5.38 5.68 9.97
CA GLU A 40 -4.94 4.79 8.91
C GLU A 40 -3.43 4.99 8.68
N PHE A 41 -2.73 3.90 8.43
CA PHE A 41 -1.35 3.91 7.98
C PHE A 41 -1.23 3.17 6.65
N PHE A 42 -0.70 3.86 5.66
CA PHE A 42 -0.41 3.29 4.34
C PHE A 42 1.10 3.30 4.14
N THR A 43 1.62 2.23 3.59
CA THR A 43 3.02 2.17 3.16
C THR A 43 3.13 1.41 1.86
N ASP A 44 4.00 1.93 1.00
CA ASP A 44 4.24 1.40 -0.34
C ASP A 44 5.64 1.80 -0.82
N GLY A 45 6.14 1.13 -1.85
CA GLY A 45 7.39 1.42 -2.51
C GLY A 45 7.18 1.76 -3.98
N THR A 46 7.90 2.76 -4.47
CA THR A 46 7.92 3.09 -5.89
C THR A 46 9.33 3.31 -6.38
N PHE A 47 9.59 3.01 -7.64
CA PHE A 47 10.90 3.26 -8.24
C PHE A 47 10.97 4.69 -8.78
N VAL A 48 12.03 5.40 -8.41
CA VAL A 48 12.35 6.74 -8.89
C VAL A 48 13.68 6.74 -9.61
N ASN A 49 13.75 7.48 -10.71
CA ASN A 49 15.00 7.64 -11.45
C ASN A 49 15.83 8.75 -10.79
N THR A 50 16.99 8.38 -10.26
CA THR A 50 17.95 9.29 -9.63
C THR A 50 19.18 9.49 -10.52
N MET A 51 20.08 10.39 -10.11
CA MET A 51 21.37 10.57 -10.82
C MET A 51 22.22 9.29 -10.81
N ASP A 52 22.02 8.40 -9.83
CA ASP A 52 22.73 7.13 -9.70
C ASP A 52 21.91 5.93 -10.23
N GLY A 53 20.87 6.19 -11.04
CA GLY A 53 19.98 5.17 -11.61
C GLY A 53 18.67 5.01 -10.82
N TRP A 54 17.94 3.96 -11.16
CA TRP A 54 16.66 3.64 -10.53
C TRP A 54 16.86 3.16 -9.09
N LYS A 55 16.16 3.80 -8.15
CA LYS A 55 16.16 3.43 -6.74
C LYS A 55 14.72 3.33 -6.22
N GLU A 56 14.50 2.42 -5.31
CA GLU A 56 13.24 2.30 -4.63
C GLU A 56 13.10 3.41 -3.58
N MET A 57 12.06 4.20 -3.69
CA MET A 57 11.64 5.18 -2.70
C MET A 57 10.44 4.59 -1.94
N ARG A 58 10.56 4.51 -0.63
CA ARG A 58 9.48 4.07 0.26
C ARG A 58 8.70 5.25 0.78
N ILE A 59 7.40 5.08 0.84
CA ILE A 59 6.45 6.13 1.24
C ILE A 59 5.63 5.60 2.42
N GLY A 60 5.45 6.42 3.43
CA GLY A 60 4.53 6.17 4.53
C GLY A 60 3.55 7.33 4.67
N VAL A 61 2.29 7.02 4.89
CA VAL A 61 1.22 8.01 5.05
C VAL A 61 0.39 7.66 6.27
N PHE A 62 0.42 8.51 7.28
CA PHE A 62 -0.59 8.48 8.32
C PHE A 62 -1.75 9.38 7.90
N SER A 63 -2.97 8.87 7.92
CA SER A 63 -4.17 9.66 7.68
C SER A 63 -5.16 9.55 8.83
N LYS A 64 -6.05 10.51 8.91
CA LYS A 64 -7.26 10.46 9.74
C LYS A 64 -8.47 10.66 8.86
N ARG A 65 -9.43 9.76 9.01
CA ARG A 65 -10.63 9.73 8.20
C ARG A 65 -11.84 9.38 9.07
N LYS A 66 -13.00 9.92 8.74
CA LYS A 66 -14.26 9.39 9.27
C LYS A 66 -14.53 8.03 8.67
N LEU A 67 -15.15 7.14 9.46
CA LEU A 67 -15.62 5.86 8.94
C LEU A 67 -16.53 6.09 7.73
N GLY A 68 -16.26 5.35 6.67
CA GLY A 68 -17.13 5.29 5.51
C GLY A 68 -18.23 4.24 5.70
N GLU A 69 -19.24 4.29 4.86
CA GLU A 69 -20.24 3.23 4.79
C GLU A 69 -19.63 1.98 4.15
N SER A 70 -20.06 0.80 4.64
CA SER A 70 -19.71 -0.46 4.02
C SER A 70 -20.27 -0.52 2.59
N ALA A 71 -19.52 -1.09 1.66
CA ALA A 71 -19.93 -1.29 0.28
C ALA A 71 -19.98 -2.78 -0.06
N THR A 72 -20.93 -3.18 -0.88
CA THR A 72 -20.99 -4.50 -1.47
C THR A 72 -20.06 -4.60 -2.69
N PRO A 73 -19.65 -5.81 -3.14
CA PRO A 73 -18.73 -5.97 -4.26
C PRO A 73 -19.18 -5.28 -5.57
N ASP A 74 -20.48 -5.25 -5.84
CA ASP A 74 -21.08 -4.58 -7.00
C ASP A 74 -21.03 -3.04 -6.89
N GLN A 75 -20.99 -2.50 -5.68
CA GLN A 75 -20.87 -1.07 -5.40
C GLN A 75 -19.41 -0.58 -5.40
N TRP A 76 -18.43 -1.47 -5.49
CA TRP A 76 -17.02 -1.15 -5.34
C TRP A 76 -16.56 0.03 -6.19
N ASN A 77 -16.90 0.03 -7.47
CA ASN A 77 -16.49 1.09 -8.41
C ASN A 77 -17.24 2.42 -8.21
N GLN A 78 -18.34 2.42 -7.48
CA GLN A 78 -19.18 3.59 -7.21
C GLN A 78 -18.93 4.13 -5.79
N ARG A 79 -18.20 3.39 -4.97
CA ARG A 79 -17.92 3.71 -3.58
C ARG A 79 -17.14 5.01 -3.47
N LYS A 80 -17.64 5.92 -2.66
CA LYS A 80 -16.94 7.14 -2.27
C LYS A 80 -16.53 7.02 -0.81
N LEU A 81 -15.23 6.88 -0.57
CA LEU A 81 -14.69 7.00 0.78
C LEU A 81 -14.70 8.47 1.22
N PRO A 82 -15.00 8.78 2.49
CA PRO A 82 -14.79 10.11 3.02
C PRO A 82 -13.34 10.55 2.78
N ALA A 83 -13.14 11.80 2.42
CA ALA A 83 -11.80 12.34 2.28
C ALA A 83 -11.04 12.28 3.60
N ALA A 84 -9.73 12.03 3.56
CA ALA A 84 -8.92 12.14 4.75
C ALA A 84 -8.89 13.60 5.22
N GLU A 85 -9.26 13.84 6.47
CA GLU A 85 -9.30 15.19 7.07
C GLU A 85 -7.91 15.69 7.46
N ALA A 86 -6.98 14.77 7.71
CA ALA A 86 -5.57 15.08 7.92
C ALA A 86 -4.69 13.97 7.33
N ARG A 87 -3.55 14.38 6.78
CA ARG A 87 -2.52 13.48 6.28
C ARG A 87 -1.14 13.95 6.72
N HIS A 88 -0.27 12.99 7.01
CA HIS A 88 1.14 13.24 7.19
C HIS A 88 1.90 12.23 6.33
N VAL A 89 2.67 12.74 5.38
CA VAL A 89 3.43 11.93 4.42
C VAL A 89 4.90 12.03 4.73
N PHE A 90 5.61 10.92 4.68
CA PHE A 90 7.07 10.87 4.73
C PHE A 90 7.57 9.83 3.73
N ALA A 91 8.73 10.08 3.15
CA ALA A 91 9.32 9.20 2.16
C ALA A 91 10.84 9.21 2.29
N ALA A 92 11.48 8.12 1.88
CA ALA A 92 12.93 8.03 1.83
C ALA A 92 13.41 6.96 0.83
N ILE A 93 14.59 7.17 0.29
CA ILE A 93 15.34 6.18 -0.48
C ILE A 93 16.34 5.54 0.48
N GLU A 94 15.92 4.50 1.16
CA GLU A 94 16.71 3.79 2.17
C GLU A 94 16.27 2.33 2.28
N SER A 95 16.97 1.53 3.07
CA SER A 95 16.57 0.13 3.28
C SER A 95 15.19 0.01 3.95
N ALA A 96 14.51 -1.12 3.76
CA ALA A 96 13.23 -1.41 4.40
C ALA A 96 13.30 -1.26 5.94
N ASP A 97 14.38 -1.74 6.55
CA ASP A 97 14.57 -1.66 8.00
C ASP A 97 14.76 -0.22 8.50
N ALA A 98 15.56 0.58 7.79
CA ALA A 98 15.77 1.98 8.13
C ALA A 98 14.48 2.78 8.00
N PHE A 99 13.72 2.54 6.93
CA PHE A 99 12.44 3.19 6.71
C PHE A 99 11.40 2.78 7.77
N ALA A 100 11.28 1.49 8.08
CA ALA A 100 10.37 1.00 9.11
C ALA A 100 10.70 1.57 10.50
N ALA A 101 11.99 1.76 10.83
CA ALA A 101 12.39 2.37 12.10
C ALA A 101 11.89 3.82 12.27
N ARG A 102 11.53 4.50 11.19
CA ARG A 102 10.91 5.84 11.24
C ARG A 102 9.44 5.81 11.68
N TRP A 103 8.73 4.71 11.44
CA TRP A 103 7.28 4.64 11.66
C TRP A 103 6.86 4.97 13.09
N PRO A 104 7.43 4.33 14.14
CA PRO A 104 7.06 4.67 15.50
C PRO A 104 7.48 6.09 15.90
N LEU A 105 8.57 6.62 15.34
CA LEU A 105 9.01 7.99 15.60
C LEU A 105 8.03 9.02 15.03
N VAL A 106 7.58 8.81 13.77
CA VAL A 106 6.58 9.65 13.12
C VAL A 106 5.25 9.54 13.87
N ALA A 107 4.79 8.32 14.17
CA ALA A 107 3.57 8.08 14.92
C ALA A 107 3.57 8.82 16.28
N SER A 108 4.68 8.74 17.02
CA SER A 108 4.84 9.45 18.29
C SER A 108 4.71 10.97 18.14
N ARG A 109 5.35 11.56 17.11
CA ARG A 109 5.23 12.99 16.81
C ARG A 109 3.80 13.41 16.46
N LEU A 110 3.05 12.53 15.80
CA LEU A 110 1.64 12.72 15.48
C LEU A 110 0.69 12.50 16.68
N GLY A 111 1.23 12.11 17.82
CA GLY A 111 0.46 11.81 19.03
C GLY A 111 -0.30 10.48 18.96
N ILE A 112 0.13 9.60 18.07
CA ILE A 112 -0.40 8.24 17.96
C ILE A 112 0.29 7.40 19.02
N ARG A 113 -0.48 6.90 19.98
CA ARG A 113 0.04 6.03 21.05
C ARG A 113 -0.10 4.57 20.62
N GLY A 114 0.84 3.72 21.02
CA GLY A 114 0.87 2.31 20.64
C GLY A 114 -0.34 1.46 21.07
N SER A 115 -1.15 1.95 22.00
CA SER A 115 -2.41 1.31 22.41
C SER A 115 -3.63 1.71 21.56
N ARG A 116 -3.49 2.66 20.62
CA ARG A 116 -4.58 3.01 19.70
C ARG A 116 -4.63 2.03 18.55
N ARG A 117 -5.85 1.67 18.17
CA ARG A 117 -6.09 0.95 16.91
C ARG A 117 -5.59 1.79 15.74
N ILE A 118 -4.85 1.15 14.86
CA ILE A 118 -4.38 1.70 13.59
C ILE A 118 -4.82 0.72 12.51
N ASP A 119 -5.51 1.21 11.51
CA ASP A 119 -5.83 0.42 10.33
C ASP A 119 -4.66 0.55 9.35
N VAL A 120 -4.00 -0.56 9.05
CA VAL A 120 -2.83 -0.59 8.16
C VAL A 120 -3.24 -1.14 6.81
N VAL A 121 -2.95 -0.40 5.75
CA VAL A 121 -3.14 -0.87 4.36
C VAL A 121 -1.79 -0.90 3.67
N ALA A 122 -1.39 -2.06 3.19
CA ALA A 122 -0.13 -2.24 2.48
C ALA A 122 -0.22 -3.43 1.51
N ASP A 123 0.83 -3.61 0.70
CA ASP A 123 0.99 -4.79 -0.14
C ASP A 123 1.27 -6.06 0.69
N GLY A 124 1.44 -7.21 0.02
CA GLY A 124 1.72 -8.50 0.65
C GLY A 124 3.16 -8.68 1.14
N ALA A 125 4.01 -7.65 1.09
CA ALA A 125 5.41 -7.77 1.47
C ALA A 125 5.57 -8.11 2.96
N ARG A 126 6.08 -9.30 3.24
CA ARG A 126 6.21 -9.86 4.59
C ARG A 126 6.90 -8.93 5.57
N TRP A 127 7.95 -8.20 5.13
CA TRP A 127 8.69 -7.30 6.00
C TRP A 127 7.82 -6.19 6.60
N ILE A 128 6.79 -5.73 5.86
CA ILE A 128 5.84 -4.72 6.34
C ILE A 128 5.06 -5.28 7.52
N TRP A 129 4.47 -6.46 7.34
CA TRP A 129 3.62 -7.09 8.35
C TRP A 129 4.38 -7.53 9.59
N ASP A 130 5.64 -7.99 9.43
CA ASP A 130 6.55 -8.27 10.55
C ASP A 130 6.83 -7.01 11.39
N ARG A 131 6.97 -5.84 10.73
CA ARG A 131 7.18 -4.56 11.43
C ARG A 131 5.89 -4.00 12.03
N VAL A 132 4.77 -4.12 11.34
CA VAL A 132 3.45 -3.73 11.86
C VAL A 132 3.14 -4.49 13.14
N SER A 133 3.28 -5.81 13.15
CA SER A 133 3.04 -6.63 14.35
C SER A 133 3.98 -6.29 15.51
N THR A 134 5.21 -5.88 15.20
CA THR A 134 6.19 -5.47 16.23
C THR A 134 5.86 -4.10 16.82
N TYR A 135 5.52 -3.13 16.00
CA TYR A 135 5.33 -1.75 16.46
C TYR A 135 3.90 -1.48 16.94
N TRP A 136 2.92 -2.16 16.34
CA TRP A 136 1.50 -1.94 16.62
C TRP A 136 0.74 -3.28 16.68
N PRO A 137 0.94 -4.07 17.75
CA PRO A 137 0.33 -5.40 17.87
C PRO A 137 -1.22 -5.36 17.90
N ALA A 138 -1.82 -4.18 18.13
CA ALA A 138 -3.27 -3.97 18.08
C ALA A 138 -3.74 -3.40 16.73
N ALA A 139 -2.87 -3.33 15.71
CA ALA A 139 -3.25 -2.85 14.39
C ALA A 139 -4.16 -3.87 13.69
N GLU A 140 -5.10 -3.36 12.93
CA GLU A 140 -5.85 -4.17 11.96
C GLU A 140 -5.24 -4.00 10.58
N GLY A 141 -4.84 -5.12 9.97
CA GLY A 141 -4.21 -5.15 8.66
C GLY A 141 -5.23 -5.41 7.56
N ALA A 142 -5.12 -4.65 6.48
CA ALA A 142 -5.83 -4.91 5.23
C ALA A 142 -4.82 -4.92 4.08
N LEU A 143 -4.90 -5.95 3.26
CA LEU A 143 -4.10 -6.01 2.04
C LEU A 143 -4.60 -4.96 1.05
N ASP A 144 -3.68 -4.30 0.33
CA ASP A 144 -4.08 -3.40 -0.74
C ASP A 144 -4.76 -4.19 -1.86
N VAL A 145 -6.05 -3.97 -2.00
CA VAL A 145 -6.88 -4.69 -2.96
C VAL A 145 -6.44 -4.44 -4.41
N TYR A 146 -5.87 -3.28 -4.72
CA TYR A 146 -5.41 -2.99 -6.08
C TYR A 146 -4.19 -3.85 -6.44
N HIS A 147 -3.22 -4.00 -5.54
CA HIS A 147 -2.10 -4.92 -5.72
C HIS A 147 -2.57 -6.39 -5.80
N ALA A 148 -3.51 -6.79 -4.95
CA ALA A 148 -4.08 -8.13 -5.03
C ALA A 148 -4.77 -8.37 -6.39
N LEU A 149 -5.49 -7.38 -6.91
CA LEU A 149 -6.15 -7.47 -8.23
C LEU A 149 -5.12 -7.49 -9.40
N GLU A 150 -3.97 -6.85 -9.26
CA GLU A 150 -2.87 -6.95 -10.23
C GLU A 150 -2.33 -8.39 -10.29
N HIS A 151 -2.12 -9.05 -9.14
CA HIS A 151 -1.73 -10.46 -9.07
C HIS A 151 -2.80 -11.38 -9.66
N VAL A 152 -4.08 -11.12 -9.39
CA VAL A 152 -5.20 -11.83 -10.01
C VAL A 152 -5.17 -11.70 -11.54
N ALA A 153 -4.98 -10.48 -12.05
CA ALA A 153 -4.92 -10.23 -13.49
C ALA A 153 -3.71 -10.89 -14.16
N ALA A 154 -2.54 -10.85 -13.51
CA ALA A 154 -1.32 -11.51 -13.99
C ALA A 154 -1.51 -13.04 -14.06
N THR A 155 -2.11 -13.64 -13.03
CA THR A 155 -2.42 -15.06 -12.98
C THR A 155 -3.42 -15.45 -14.08
N ALA A 156 -4.48 -14.65 -14.30
CA ALA A 156 -5.44 -14.89 -15.37
C ALA A 156 -4.76 -14.95 -16.75
N LYS A 157 -3.83 -14.02 -17.01
CA LYS A 157 -3.04 -13.99 -18.25
C LYS A 157 -2.13 -15.23 -18.40
N ALA A 158 -1.47 -15.64 -17.33
CA ALA A 158 -0.61 -16.84 -17.32
C ALA A 158 -1.41 -18.13 -17.57
N LEU A 159 -2.64 -18.22 -17.07
CA LEU A 159 -3.51 -19.36 -17.24
C LEU A 159 -4.08 -19.48 -18.66
N HIS A 160 -4.55 -18.38 -19.23
CA HIS A 160 -5.43 -18.39 -20.40
C HIS A 160 -4.88 -17.60 -21.60
N GLY A 161 -3.77 -16.85 -21.43
CA GLY A 161 -3.22 -15.96 -22.44
C GLY A 161 -3.80 -14.57 -22.41
N GLU A 162 -3.04 -13.59 -22.85
CA GLU A 162 -3.47 -12.19 -22.84
C GLU A 162 -4.62 -11.92 -23.83
N GLY A 163 -5.61 -11.14 -23.40
CA GLY A 163 -6.73 -10.69 -24.25
C GLY A 163 -7.78 -11.73 -24.57
N THR A 164 -7.73 -12.95 -24.04
CA THR A 164 -8.71 -13.98 -24.32
C THR A 164 -9.99 -13.82 -23.50
N PRO A 165 -11.17 -14.30 -24.00
CA PRO A 165 -12.40 -14.32 -23.23
C PRO A 165 -12.27 -15.14 -21.94
N GLU A 166 -11.47 -16.20 -21.94
CA GLU A 166 -11.17 -17.06 -20.80
C GLU A 166 -10.44 -16.27 -19.69
N THR A 167 -9.43 -15.48 -20.07
CA THR A 167 -8.73 -14.59 -19.17
C THR A 167 -9.68 -13.62 -18.48
N LYS A 168 -10.57 -12.99 -19.26
CA LYS A 168 -11.56 -12.07 -18.70
C LYS A 168 -12.51 -12.78 -17.72
N ARG A 169 -13.06 -13.93 -18.10
CA ARG A 169 -14.01 -14.69 -17.25
C ARG A 169 -13.34 -15.14 -15.93
N TRP A 170 -12.11 -15.63 -16.00
CA TRP A 170 -11.39 -16.07 -14.80
C TRP A 170 -11.06 -14.88 -13.90
N ASN A 171 -10.57 -13.79 -14.47
CA ASN A 171 -10.25 -12.55 -13.74
C ASN A 171 -11.48 -11.99 -13.03
N ASP A 172 -12.63 -11.86 -13.72
CA ASP A 172 -13.86 -11.34 -13.14
C ASP A 172 -14.33 -12.23 -11.97
N ARG A 173 -14.32 -13.56 -12.15
CA ARG A 173 -14.68 -14.52 -11.08
C ARG A 173 -13.75 -14.41 -9.86
N ALA A 174 -12.46 -14.33 -10.08
CA ALA A 174 -11.47 -14.24 -9.01
C ALA A 174 -11.58 -12.91 -8.26
N ARG A 175 -11.75 -11.79 -9.00
CA ARG A 175 -12.01 -10.47 -8.44
C ARG A 175 -13.26 -10.48 -7.57
N ASP A 176 -14.37 -10.97 -8.08
CA ASP A 176 -15.65 -10.98 -7.34
C ASP A 176 -15.56 -11.84 -6.08
N ALA A 177 -14.86 -12.98 -6.16
CA ALA A 177 -14.60 -13.83 -4.99
C ALA A 177 -13.73 -13.13 -3.94
N LEU A 178 -12.67 -12.43 -4.36
CA LEU A 178 -11.81 -11.65 -3.48
C LEU A 178 -12.59 -10.52 -2.79
N LEU A 179 -13.37 -9.75 -3.54
CA LEU A 179 -14.13 -8.63 -2.99
C LEU A 179 -15.27 -9.06 -2.06
N ALA A 180 -15.92 -10.20 -2.36
CA ALA A 180 -17.04 -10.69 -1.55
C ALA A 180 -16.60 -11.45 -0.29
N GLN A 181 -15.46 -12.14 -0.32
CA GLN A 181 -15.11 -13.15 0.68
C GLN A 181 -13.63 -13.10 1.11
N GLY A 182 -12.89 -12.09 0.65
CA GLY A 182 -11.48 -11.91 0.98
C GLY A 182 -10.62 -13.09 0.55
N TYR A 183 -9.60 -13.41 1.35
CA TYR A 183 -8.66 -14.50 1.08
C TYR A 183 -9.36 -15.85 0.85
N SER A 184 -10.35 -16.21 1.66
CA SER A 184 -11.06 -17.49 1.51
C SER A 184 -11.82 -17.62 0.17
N GLY A 185 -12.22 -16.50 -0.42
CA GLY A 185 -12.84 -16.46 -1.74
C GLY A 185 -11.84 -16.79 -2.84
N ILE A 186 -10.69 -16.12 -2.82
CA ILE A 186 -9.64 -16.34 -3.83
C ILE A 186 -9.02 -17.74 -3.71
N GLU A 187 -8.80 -18.23 -2.48
CA GLU A 187 -8.29 -19.59 -2.21
C GLU A 187 -9.17 -20.66 -2.88
N ARG A 188 -10.50 -20.54 -2.79
CA ARG A 188 -11.41 -21.47 -3.48
C ARG A 188 -11.30 -21.40 -5.00
N VAL A 189 -11.10 -20.21 -5.56
CA VAL A 189 -10.90 -20.06 -7.02
C VAL A 189 -9.58 -20.69 -7.45
N ILE A 190 -8.50 -20.51 -6.67
CA ILE A 190 -7.21 -21.15 -6.90
C ILE A 190 -7.35 -22.66 -6.85
N ALA A 191 -7.94 -23.22 -5.78
CA ALA A 191 -8.13 -24.65 -5.61
C ALA A 191 -8.93 -25.27 -6.77
N ALA A 192 -10.01 -24.64 -7.23
CA ALA A 192 -10.79 -25.07 -8.38
C ALA A 192 -10.01 -25.00 -9.71
N THR A 193 -9.00 -24.13 -9.79
CA THR A 193 -8.20 -23.93 -11.02
C THR A 193 -7.00 -24.87 -11.10
N ARG A 194 -6.43 -25.30 -9.95
CA ARG A 194 -5.23 -26.15 -9.91
C ARG A 194 -5.30 -27.42 -10.75
N PRO A 195 -6.43 -28.19 -10.80
CA PRO A 195 -6.51 -29.41 -11.61
C PRO A 195 -6.35 -29.18 -13.11
N ILE A 196 -6.68 -28.00 -13.61
CA ILE A 196 -6.59 -27.64 -15.04
C ILE A 196 -5.30 -26.89 -15.40
N ALA A 197 -4.49 -26.52 -14.42
CA ALA A 197 -3.18 -25.85 -14.60
C ALA A 197 -2.09 -26.86 -14.96
N VAL A 198 -2.00 -27.23 -16.23
CA VAL A 198 -1.11 -28.28 -16.73
C VAL A 198 0.34 -27.83 -16.90
N ARG A 199 0.59 -26.56 -17.20
CA ARG A 199 1.94 -26.01 -17.43
C ARG A 199 2.58 -25.60 -16.12
N ALA A 200 3.91 -25.73 -16.03
CA ALA A 200 4.67 -25.30 -14.86
C ALA A 200 4.49 -23.81 -14.55
N SER A 201 4.48 -22.96 -15.57
CA SER A 201 4.24 -21.52 -15.42
C SER A 201 2.86 -21.18 -14.85
N GLN A 202 1.82 -21.92 -15.24
CA GLN A 202 0.48 -21.74 -14.70
C GLN A 202 0.41 -22.11 -13.19
N ARG A 203 1.06 -23.20 -12.82
CA ARG A 203 1.16 -23.61 -11.40
C ARG A 203 1.98 -22.60 -10.58
N SER A 204 3.07 -22.08 -11.14
CA SER A 204 3.86 -21.02 -10.50
C SER A 204 3.01 -19.79 -10.21
N SER A 205 2.29 -19.29 -11.20
CA SER A 205 1.43 -18.10 -11.02
C SER A 205 0.30 -18.31 -10.01
N LEU A 206 -0.29 -19.52 -9.94
CA LEU A 206 -1.26 -19.85 -8.90
C LEU A 206 -0.62 -19.88 -7.49
N ASN A 207 0.60 -20.40 -7.38
CA ASN A 207 1.32 -20.41 -6.10
C ASN A 207 1.74 -18.99 -5.67
N GLU A 208 2.16 -18.16 -6.62
CA GLU A 208 2.48 -16.76 -6.36
C GLU A 208 1.25 -15.99 -5.84
N LEU A 209 0.09 -16.18 -6.48
CA LEU A 209 -1.16 -15.56 -6.03
C LEU A 209 -1.62 -16.07 -4.65
N GLU A 210 -1.42 -17.36 -4.35
CA GLU A 210 -1.80 -17.95 -3.05
C GLU A 210 -0.90 -17.47 -1.90
N ASN A 211 0.37 -17.15 -2.21
CA ASN A 211 1.36 -16.70 -1.22
C ASN A 211 1.43 -15.18 -1.08
N TYR A 212 0.73 -14.44 -1.92
CA TYR A 212 0.60 -13.00 -1.84
C TYR A 212 -0.42 -12.63 -0.77
#